data_917d29b9f9a0d8a8fe55d48bd65448d0
#
_entry.id   917d29b9f9a0d8a8fe55d48bd65448d0
#
_cell.length_a   1.000
_cell.length_b   1.000
_cell.length_c   1.000
_cell.angle_alpha   90.00
_cell.angle_beta   90.00
_cell.angle_gamma   90.00
#
_symmetry.space_group_name_H-M   'P 1'
#
loop_
_entity.id
_entity.type
_entity.pdbx_description
1 polymer ?
#
loop_
_entity_poly.entity_id
_entity_poly.type
_entity_poly.pdbx_seq_one_letter_code
_entity_poly.pdbx_strand_id
1 'polypeptide(L)'
;MEEEVRLMKGNEAIAHAAIRYGADGYFGYPITPQSEVLETLAELRPWETTGMTVLQAESEVAAINMVYGGAATGRAAMTSSSSPGVSLKQEGISYLAASELPALIVNVMRGGPGLGTIQPSQADYFQATKGGGHGDYHLIVLAPATVQEMTDFVGLGFDLAFKYRTPSMILADGVVGQMMEKVVLPPQRPRRTDEQIRQQCPWACLLYT
;
A
#
# COMPACT_ATOMS: atom_id res chain seq x y z
N MET A 1 0.17 -4.61 -27.92
CA MET A 1 -0.60 -5.38 -26.93
C MET A 1 -1.88 -4.61 -26.71
N GLU A 2 -3.03 -5.26 -26.78
CA GLU A 2 -4.31 -4.61 -26.47
C GLU A 2 -4.28 -4.17 -25.02
N GLU A 3 -4.78 -2.96 -24.74
CA GLU A 3 -4.93 -2.44 -23.39
C GLU A 3 -6.02 -3.25 -22.67
N GLU A 4 -5.72 -3.76 -21.51
CA GLU A 4 -6.71 -4.47 -20.67
C GLU A 4 -7.54 -3.45 -19.91
N VAL A 5 -8.80 -3.29 -20.31
CA VAL A 5 -9.75 -2.36 -19.69
C VAL A 5 -10.75 -3.16 -18.86
N ARG A 6 -10.94 -2.79 -17.60
CA ARG A 6 -11.93 -3.41 -16.70
C ARG A 6 -12.77 -2.35 -16.01
N LEU A 7 -14.04 -2.68 -15.74
CA LEU A 7 -14.90 -1.91 -14.84
C LEU A 7 -14.71 -2.46 -13.43
N MET A 8 -14.21 -1.63 -12.50
CA MET A 8 -13.95 -2.08 -11.14
C MET A 8 -14.02 -0.93 -10.13
N LYS A 9 -14.13 -1.28 -8.85
CA LYS A 9 -14.05 -0.33 -7.73
C LYS A 9 -12.61 0.12 -7.50
N GLY A 10 -12.45 1.29 -6.86
CA GLY A 10 -11.12 1.79 -6.49
C GLY A 10 -10.32 0.85 -5.59
N ASN A 11 -10.96 0.21 -4.62
CA ASN A 11 -10.30 -0.78 -3.76
C ASN A 11 -9.83 -2.01 -4.55
N GLU A 12 -10.64 -2.51 -5.48
CA GLU A 12 -10.27 -3.61 -6.38
C GLU A 12 -9.11 -3.20 -7.30
N ALA A 13 -9.14 -1.97 -7.79
CA ALA A 13 -8.09 -1.41 -8.65
C ALA A 13 -6.72 -1.37 -7.96
N ILE A 14 -6.67 -0.99 -6.66
CA ILE A 14 -5.44 -1.08 -5.84
C ILE A 14 -4.89 -2.51 -5.81
N ALA A 15 -5.75 -3.52 -5.59
CA ALA A 15 -5.33 -4.92 -5.54
C ALA A 15 -4.76 -5.41 -6.88
N HIS A 16 -5.46 -5.12 -7.99
CA HIS A 16 -4.97 -5.43 -9.33
C HIS A 16 -3.67 -4.71 -9.65
N ALA A 17 -3.57 -3.42 -9.31
CA ALA A 17 -2.37 -2.63 -9.53
C ALA A 17 -1.17 -3.15 -8.73
N ALA A 18 -1.37 -3.56 -7.47
CA ALA A 18 -0.31 -4.15 -6.65
C ALA A 18 0.33 -5.37 -7.32
N ILE A 19 -0.50 -6.27 -7.85
CA ILE A 19 -0.03 -7.45 -8.59
C ILE A 19 0.71 -7.01 -9.87
N ARG A 20 0.11 -6.11 -10.65
CA ARG A 20 0.64 -5.66 -11.94
C ARG A 20 1.94 -4.88 -11.82
N TYR A 21 2.10 -4.06 -10.79
CA TYR A 21 3.34 -3.34 -10.53
C TYR A 21 4.41 -4.16 -9.81
N GLY A 22 4.15 -5.45 -9.55
CA GLY A 22 5.13 -6.40 -9.05
C GLY A 22 5.41 -6.27 -7.56
N ALA A 23 4.38 -5.96 -6.75
CA ALA A 23 4.50 -6.01 -5.30
C ALA A 23 4.93 -7.42 -4.84
N ASP A 24 5.84 -7.47 -3.88
CA ASP A 24 6.34 -8.72 -3.32
C ASP A 24 5.48 -9.23 -2.16
N GLY A 25 4.86 -8.31 -1.41
CA GLY A 25 4.05 -8.68 -0.27
C GLY A 25 2.98 -7.64 0.09
N TYR A 26 1.81 -8.13 0.43
CA TYR A 26 0.74 -7.38 1.06
C TYR A 26 0.45 -7.96 2.44
N PHE A 27 0.44 -7.10 3.45
CA PHE A 27 0.15 -7.46 4.83
C PHE A 27 -0.94 -6.52 5.36
N GLY A 28 -2.13 -7.03 5.60
CA GLY A 28 -3.28 -6.21 5.94
C GLY A 28 -4.15 -6.78 7.06
N TYR A 29 -5.01 -5.92 7.58
CA TYR A 29 -6.09 -6.28 8.48
C TYR A 29 -7.38 -5.62 7.98
N PRO A 30 -8.50 -6.35 7.90
CA PRO A 30 -9.74 -5.83 7.31
C PRO A 30 -10.32 -4.71 8.16
N ILE A 31 -10.67 -3.61 7.50
CA ILE A 31 -11.38 -2.47 8.09
C ILE A 31 -12.16 -1.75 7.00
N THR A 32 -13.45 -1.44 7.25
CA THR A 32 -14.28 -0.66 6.33
C THR A 32 -13.75 0.80 6.24
N PRO A 33 -13.65 1.39 5.02
CA PRO A 33 -14.18 0.92 3.72
C PRO A 33 -13.14 0.31 2.77
N GLN A 34 -12.02 -0.25 3.25
CA GLN A 34 -10.94 -0.77 2.40
C GLN A 34 -10.85 -2.30 2.32
N SER A 35 -11.74 -3.06 2.96
CA SER A 35 -11.63 -4.53 3.08
C SER A 35 -11.52 -5.23 1.73
N GLU A 36 -12.13 -4.69 0.68
CA GLU A 36 -12.09 -5.26 -0.66
C GLU A 36 -10.67 -5.34 -1.25
N VAL A 37 -9.70 -4.57 -0.76
CA VAL A 37 -8.30 -4.70 -1.21
C VAL A 37 -7.77 -6.10 -0.85
N LEU A 38 -7.93 -6.51 0.41
CA LEU A 38 -7.51 -7.84 0.87
C LEU A 38 -8.35 -8.95 0.24
N GLU A 39 -9.67 -8.77 0.18
CA GLU A 39 -10.62 -9.72 -0.39
C GLU A 39 -10.28 -10.00 -1.87
N THR A 40 -10.07 -8.96 -2.67
CA THR A 40 -9.69 -9.08 -4.09
C THR A 40 -8.33 -9.78 -4.25
N LEU A 41 -7.34 -9.44 -3.41
CA LEU A 41 -6.04 -10.14 -3.43
C LEU A 41 -6.20 -11.62 -3.09
N ALA A 42 -7.06 -11.96 -2.12
CA ALA A 42 -7.32 -13.34 -1.75
C ALA A 42 -8.02 -14.13 -2.87
N GLU A 43 -8.94 -13.49 -3.60
CA GLU A 43 -9.63 -14.10 -4.76
C GLU A 43 -8.69 -14.30 -5.94
N LEU A 44 -7.82 -13.32 -6.24
CA LEU A 44 -6.88 -13.36 -7.36
C LEU A 44 -5.70 -14.33 -7.14
N ARG A 45 -5.45 -14.74 -5.90
CA ARG A 45 -4.38 -15.68 -5.50
C ARG A 45 -3.02 -15.38 -6.14
N PRO A 46 -2.48 -14.19 -5.96
CA PRO A 46 -1.24 -13.80 -6.64
C PRO A 46 -0.02 -14.65 -6.23
N TRP A 47 -0.09 -15.37 -5.13
CA TRP A 47 0.95 -16.34 -4.74
C TRP A 47 1.07 -17.51 -5.70
N GLU A 48 -0.01 -17.87 -6.43
CA GLU A 48 0.00 -18.93 -7.43
C GLU A 48 0.53 -18.43 -8.79
N THR A 49 0.38 -17.15 -9.11
CA THR A 49 0.69 -16.58 -10.43
C THR A 49 1.99 -15.79 -10.46
N THR A 50 2.18 -14.89 -9.51
CA THR A 50 3.36 -14.00 -9.44
C THR A 50 4.28 -14.33 -8.26
N GLY A 51 3.84 -15.17 -7.33
CA GLY A 51 4.55 -15.45 -6.08
C GLY A 51 4.46 -14.32 -5.05
N MET A 52 3.57 -13.33 -5.23
CA MET A 52 3.31 -12.27 -4.24
C MET A 52 2.73 -12.89 -2.96
N THR A 53 3.31 -12.59 -1.83
CA THR A 53 2.77 -13.00 -0.53
C THR A 53 1.58 -12.13 -0.15
N VAL A 54 0.45 -12.74 0.20
CA VAL A 54 -0.72 -12.04 0.76
C VAL A 54 -1.04 -12.66 2.10
N LEU A 55 -1.06 -11.84 3.15
CA LEU A 55 -1.30 -12.32 4.49
C LEU A 55 -2.20 -11.37 5.27
N GLN A 56 -3.27 -11.92 5.84
CA GLN A 56 -4.06 -11.22 6.83
C GLN A 56 -3.37 -11.35 8.19
N ALA A 57 -2.91 -10.21 8.71
CA ALA A 57 -2.35 -10.12 10.06
C ALA A 57 -3.45 -10.21 11.13
N GLU A 58 -3.07 -10.39 12.37
CA GLU A 58 -4.01 -10.42 13.50
C GLU A 58 -4.44 -9.01 13.97
N SER A 59 -3.72 -7.97 13.54
CA SER A 59 -3.99 -6.56 13.86
C SER A 59 -3.27 -5.62 12.89
N GLU A 60 -3.63 -4.35 12.92
CA GLU A 60 -2.94 -3.29 12.16
C GLU A 60 -1.48 -3.13 12.62
N VAL A 61 -1.22 -3.29 13.91
CA VAL A 61 0.15 -3.22 14.47
C VAL A 61 1.01 -4.37 13.93
N ALA A 62 0.47 -5.59 13.90
CA ALA A 62 1.17 -6.73 13.31
C ALA A 62 1.39 -6.52 11.80
N ALA A 63 0.37 -6.04 11.07
CA ALA A 63 0.47 -5.79 9.63
C ALA A 63 1.60 -4.83 9.28
N ILE A 64 1.71 -3.68 9.95
CA ILE A 64 2.76 -2.71 9.65
C ILE A 64 4.15 -3.22 10.03
N ASN A 65 4.29 -4.04 11.07
CA ASN A 65 5.57 -4.66 11.41
C ASN A 65 5.99 -5.74 10.39
N MET A 66 5.03 -6.46 9.79
CA MET A 66 5.31 -7.35 8.67
C MET A 66 5.77 -6.58 7.43
N VAL A 67 5.15 -5.42 7.14
CA VAL A 67 5.62 -4.52 6.07
C VAL A 67 7.04 -4.04 6.36
N TYR A 68 7.33 -3.64 7.60
CA TYR A 68 8.67 -3.23 8.02
C TYR A 68 9.72 -4.31 7.77
N GLY A 69 9.42 -5.55 8.19
CA GLY A 69 10.30 -6.70 7.94
C GLY A 69 10.48 -6.99 6.45
N GLY A 70 9.39 -6.99 5.67
CA GLY A 70 9.44 -7.17 4.22
C GLY A 70 10.25 -6.09 3.51
N ALA A 71 10.03 -4.82 3.85
CA ALA A 71 10.77 -3.69 3.30
C ALA A 71 12.27 -3.76 3.63
N ALA A 72 12.63 -4.21 4.86
CA ALA A 72 14.03 -4.37 5.26
C ALA A 72 14.82 -5.38 4.41
N THR A 73 14.14 -6.30 3.73
CA THR A 73 14.75 -7.22 2.77
C THR A 73 14.85 -6.67 1.34
N GLY A 74 14.52 -5.39 1.13
CA GLY A 74 14.49 -4.77 -0.19
C GLY A 74 13.30 -5.14 -1.06
N ARG A 75 12.32 -5.85 -0.51
CA ARG A 75 11.09 -6.26 -1.20
C ARG A 75 10.08 -5.12 -1.25
N ALA A 76 9.26 -5.09 -2.31
CA ALA A 76 8.15 -4.16 -2.44
C ALA A 76 6.98 -4.61 -1.56
N ALA A 77 6.98 -4.14 -0.31
CA ALA A 77 5.96 -4.46 0.68
C ALA A 77 4.91 -3.34 0.80
N MET A 78 3.66 -3.72 1.01
CA MET A 78 2.57 -2.77 1.18
C MET A 78 1.54 -3.21 2.20
N THR A 79 0.74 -2.25 2.63
CA THR A 79 -0.45 -2.45 3.46
C THR A 79 -1.55 -1.48 3.05
N SER A 80 -2.78 -1.83 3.34
CA SER A 80 -3.91 -0.90 3.31
C SER A 80 -4.64 -0.86 4.65
N SER A 81 -5.30 0.24 4.92
CA SER A 81 -6.12 0.43 6.12
C SER A 81 -7.10 1.60 5.91
N SER A 82 -7.82 1.93 6.96
CA SER A 82 -8.68 3.12 7.03
C SER A 82 -8.39 3.85 8.34
N SER A 83 -8.44 5.14 8.31
CA SER A 83 -8.30 6.11 9.41
C SER A 83 -7.89 5.58 10.80
N PRO A 84 -8.76 4.92 11.62
CA PRO A 84 -8.33 4.43 12.93
C PRO A 84 -7.29 3.31 12.84
N GLY A 85 -7.32 2.48 11.79
CA GLY A 85 -6.29 1.46 11.57
C GLY A 85 -4.96 2.06 11.16
N VAL A 86 -4.95 3.17 10.41
CA VAL A 86 -3.72 3.93 10.11
C VAL A 86 -3.15 4.55 11.39
N SER A 87 -3.99 5.02 12.30
CA SER A 87 -3.54 5.50 13.61
C SER A 87 -2.77 4.43 14.38
N LEU A 88 -3.24 3.18 14.36
CA LEU A 88 -2.53 2.05 14.98
C LEU A 88 -1.20 1.69 14.28
N LYS A 89 -1.06 2.05 13.02
CA LYS A 89 0.18 1.80 12.24
C LYS A 89 1.23 2.89 12.39
N GLN A 90 0.94 4.03 13.02
CA GLN A 90 1.83 5.20 13.03
C GLN A 90 3.21 4.92 13.62
N GLU A 91 3.32 4.09 14.64
CA GLU A 91 4.63 3.70 15.19
C GLU A 91 5.47 2.95 14.14
N GLY A 92 4.89 1.95 13.49
CA GLY A 92 5.59 1.19 12.45
C GLY A 92 5.93 2.05 11.22
N ILE A 93 5.08 3.02 10.87
CA ILE A 93 5.37 4.00 9.81
C ILE A 93 6.57 4.86 10.20
N SER A 94 6.67 5.29 11.47
CA SER A 94 7.83 6.03 11.96
C SER A 94 9.11 5.18 11.89
N TYR A 95 9.03 3.88 12.16
CA TYR A 95 10.17 2.97 12.02
C TYR A 95 10.62 2.81 10.57
N LEU A 96 9.67 2.69 9.63
CA LEU A 96 9.98 2.67 8.19
C LEU A 96 10.72 3.94 7.76
N ALA A 97 10.23 5.10 8.19
CA ALA A 97 10.86 6.39 7.88
C ALA A 97 12.25 6.52 8.52
N ALA A 98 12.39 6.19 9.80
CA ALA A 98 13.67 6.25 10.51
C ALA A 98 14.74 5.31 9.93
N SER A 99 14.32 4.15 9.42
CA SER A 99 15.20 3.16 8.81
C SER A 99 15.39 3.38 7.30
N GLU A 100 14.81 4.44 6.73
CA GLU A 100 14.83 4.76 5.30
C GLU A 100 14.37 3.57 4.43
N LEU A 101 13.30 2.89 4.85
CA LEU A 101 12.77 1.72 4.16
C LEU A 101 11.59 2.09 3.26
N PRO A 102 11.64 1.70 1.98
CA PRO A 102 10.54 1.94 1.04
C PRO A 102 9.36 1.00 1.34
N ALA A 103 8.17 1.57 1.44
CA ALA A 103 6.92 0.82 1.56
C ALA A 103 5.77 1.64 0.98
N LEU A 104 4.69 0.97 0.59
CA LEU A 104 3.46 1.62 0.15
C LEU A 104 2.36 1.40 1.19
N ILE A 105 1.78 2.49 1.65
CA ILE A 105 0.65 2.49 2.58
C ILE A 105 -0.56 3.06 1.84
N VAL A 106 -1.71 2.40 1.95
CA VAL A 106 -2.97 2.90 1.40
C VAL A 106 -3.90 3.23 2.56
N ASN A 107 -4.31 4.48 2.66
CA ASN A 107 -5.36 4.93 3.57
C ASN A 107 -6.62 5.26 2.78
N VAL A 108 -7.67 4.46 2.95
CA VAL A 108 -9.01 4.78 2.44
C VAL A 108 -9.78 5.41 3.59
N MET A 109 -9.77 6.73 3.65
CA MET A 109 -10.25 7.52 4.79
C MET A 109 -11.75 7.34 5.06
N ARG A 110 -12.09 7.39 6.34
CA ARG A 110 -13.47 7.43 6.84
C ARG A 110 -13.66 8.50 7.92
N GLY A 111 -14.91 8.77 8.29
CA GLY A 111 -15.22 9.79 9.28
C GLY A 111 -14.68 9.50 10.67
N GLY A 112 -14.12 10.52 11.30
CA GLY A 112 -13.58 10.53 12.66
C GLY A 112 -14.12 11.72 13.47
N PRO A 113 -13.54 12.00 14.65
CA PRO A 113 -12.42 11.33 15.33
C PRO A 113 -12.81 10.01 16.03
N GLY A 114 -11.81 9.35 16.61
CA GLY A 114 -11.94 8.07 17.32
C GLY A 114 -12.22 6.90 16.38
N LEU A 115 -13.12 6.01 16.75
CA LEU A 115 -13.59 4.93 15.88
C LEU A 115 -14.32 5.51 14.65
N GLY A 116 -14.99 6.64 14.81
CA GLY A 116 -15.67 7.38 13.76
C GLY A 116 -16.86 6.64 13.17
N THR A 117 -17.08 6.90 11.89
CA THR A 117 -18.14 6.27 11.10
C THR A 117 -17.53 5.63 9.84
N ILE A 118 -18.27 4.73 9.21
CA ILE A 118 -17.87 4.14 7.92
C ILE A 118 -18.09 5.09 6.73
N GLN A 119 -18.66 6.26 6.98
CA GLN A 119 -18.91 7.25 5.93
C GLN A 119 -17.61 7.86 5.42
N PRO A 120 -17.52 8.17 4.12
CA PRO A 120 -16.36 8.81 3.52
C PRO A 120 -16.01 10.13 4.22
N SER A 121 -14.71 10.39 4.35
CA SER A 121 -14.19 11.64 4.89
C SER A 121 -12.78 11.87 4.38
N GLN A 122 -12.30 13.11 4.43
CA GLN A 122 -10.92 13.49 4.11
C GLN A 122 -10.22 14.11 5.34
N ALA A 123 -10.52 13.57 6.53
CA ALA A 123 -10.08 14.16 7.80
C ALA A 123 -8.63 13.79 8.22
N ASP A 124 -7.96 12.86 7.52
CA ASP A 124 -6.61 12.43 7.85
C ASP A 124 -5.51 13.22 7.10
N TYR A 125 -5.86 14.31 6.44
CA TYR A 125 -4.93 15.11 5.67
C TYR A 125 -3.72 15.56 6.49
N PHE A 126 -3.92 16.09 7.69
CA PHE A 126 -2.82 16.52 8.55
C PHE A 126 -2.03 15.35 9.11
N GLN A 127 -2.68 14.23 9.45
CA GLN A 127 -1.99 13.01 9.88
C GLN A 127 -1.03 12.53 8.79
N ALA A 128 -1.46 12.51 7.54
CA ALA A 128 -0.64 12.08 6.41
C ALA A 128 0.48 13.08 6.05
N THR A 129 0.20 14.39 6.08
CA THR A 129 1.09 15.42 5.53
C THR A 129 1.90 16.17 6.57
N LYS A 130 1.48 16.17 7.84
CA LYS A 130 2.14 16.88 8.95
C LYS A 130 2.83 15.95 9.94
N GLY A 131 2.76 14.63 9.70
CA GLY A 131 3.34 13.61 10.56
C GLY A 131 2.34 13.07 11.58
N GLY A 132 2.09 11.77 11.54
CA GLY A 132 1.16 11.07 12.44
C GLY A 132 1.83 10.38 13.62
N GLY A 133 3.10 10.00 13.47
CA GLY A 133 3.93 9.43 14.53
C GLY A 133 4.91 10.45 15.09
N HIS A 134 5.91 10.00 15.86
CA HIS A 134 6.96 10.87 16.40
C HIS A 134 8.17 10.97 15.47
N GLY A 135 8.98 12.03 15.59
CA GLY A 135 10.28 12.17 14.95
C GLY A 135 10.31 13.05 13.72
N ASP A 136 9.30 13.90 13.52
CA ASP A 136 9.26 14.95 12.46
C ASP A 136 9.50 14.44 11.02
N TYR A 137 9.20 13.16 10.76
CA TYR A 137 9.33 12.58 9.43
C TYR A 137 8.19 13.02 8.51
N HIS A 138 8.43 12.94 7.20
CA HIS A 138 7.44 13.19 6.18
C HIS A 138 7.28 11.99 5.26
N LEU A 139 6.06 11.78 4.80
CA LEU A 139 5.72 10.78 3.78
C LEU A 139 5.58 11.44 2.40
N ILE A 140 5.75 10.63 1.36
CA ILE A 140 5.31 11.02 0.02
C ILE A 140 3.82 10.67 -0.06
N VAL A 141 2.96 11.69 -0.15
CA VAL A 141 1.51 11.50 -0.14
C VAL A 141 0.92 11.76 -1.52
N LEU A 142 0.17 10.80 -2.04
CA LEU A 142 -0.51 10.84 -3.33
C LEU A 142 -2.02 10.75 -3.07
N ALA A 143 -2.79 11.74 -3.51
CA ALA A 143 -4.24 11.80 -3.30
C ALA A 143 -4.98 11.60 -4.63
N PRO A 144 -5.51 10.39 -4.90
CA PRO A 144 -6.22 10.11 -6.15
C PRO A 144 -7.62 10.73 -6.14
N ALA A 145 -8.05 11.23 -7.29
CA ALA A 145 -9.41 11.74 -7.53
C ALA A 145 -10.25 10.77 -8.41
N THR A 146 -9.62 9.77 -9.02
CA THR A 146 -10.27 8.78 -9.90
C THR A 146 -9.78 7.37 -9.59
N VAL A 147 -10.52 6.37 -10.05
CA VAL A 147 -10.11 4.96 -9.91
C VAL A 147 -8.87 4.66 -10.76
N GLN A 148 -8.71 5.34 -11.90
CA GLN A 148 -7.48 5.22 -12.68
C GLN A 148 -6.27 5.73 -11.90
N GLU A 149 -6.38 6.89 -11.24
CA GLU A 149 -5.29 7.40 -10.41
C GLU A 149 -5.00 6.49 -9.21
N MET A 150 -6.01 5.81 -8.63
CA MET A 150 -5.77 4.79 -7.60
C MET A 150 -4.87 3.66 -8.14
N THR A 151 -5.08 3.24 -9.38
CA THR A 151 -4.23 2.24 -10.06
C THR A 151 -2.82 2.77 -10.30
N ASP A 152 -2.71 3.94 -10.92
CA ASP A 152 -1.42 4.51 -11.35
C ASP A 152 -0.53 4.87 -10.16
N PHE A 153 -1.14 5.35 -9.09
CA PHE A 153 -0.41 5.75 -7.87
C PHE A 153 0.17 4.57 -7.08
N VAL A 154 -0.28 3.34 -7.31
CA VAL A 154 0.41 2.17 -6.76
C VAL A 154 1.82 2.05 -7.34
N GLY A 155 1.94 2.13 -8.64
CA GLY A 155 3.24 2.09 -9.32
C GLY A 155 4.11 3.30 -8.97
N LEU A 156 3.54 4.50 -9.08
CA LEU A 156 4.23 5.75 -8.75
C LEU A 156 4.68 5.76 -7.28
N GLY A 157 3.82 5.31 -6.36
CA GLY A 157 4.12 5.24 -4.93
C GLY A 157 5.31 4.34 -4.63
N PHE A 158 5.37 3.15 -5.21
CA PHE A 158 6.54 2.28 -5.09
C PHE A 158 7.79 2.91 -5.71
N ASP A 159 7.70 3.43 -6.94
CA ASP A 159 8.83 4.02 -7.63
C ASP A 159 9.43 5.19 -6.83
N LEU A 160 8.58 6.05 -6.25
CA LEU A 160 9.01 7.17 -5.40
C LEU A 160 9.57 6.68 -4.04
N ALA A 161 8.92 5.70 -3.41
CA ALA A 161 9.39 5.16 -2.13
C ALA A 161 10.80 4.56 -2.26
N PHE A 162 11.06 3.77 -3.30
CA PHE A 162 12.39 3.21 -3.56
C PHE A 162 13.41 4.27 -3.96
N LYS A 163 13.02 5.26 -4.76
CA LYS A 163 13.91 6.36 -5.19
C LYS A 163 14.39 7.21 -4.02
N TYR A 164 13.49 7.54 -3.10
CA TYR A 164 13.78 8.45 -1.99
C TYR A 164 14.02 7.75 -0.65
N ARG A 165 13.91 6.42 -0.62
CA ARG A 165 14.07 5.60 0.58
C ARG A 165 13.21 6.09 1.74
N THR A 166 11.92 6.24 1.47
CA THR A 166 10.92 6.70 2.44
C THR A 166 9.58 6.06 2.14
N PRO A 167 8.73 5.81 3.14
CA PRO A 167 7.39 5.32 2.86
C PRO A 167 6.58 6.30 2.02
N SER A 168 5.78 5.76 1.10
CA SER A 168 4.76 6.52 0.37
C SER A 168 3.37 6.15 0.84
N MET A 169 2.42 7.08 0.71
CA MET A 169 1.03 6.86 1.08
C MET A 169 0.10 7.27 -0.06
N ILE A 170 -0.83 6.38 -0.42
CA ILE A 170 -2.02 6.73 -1.19
C ILE A 170 -3.08 7.15 -0.18
N LEU A 171 -3.49 8.42 -0.24
CA LEU A 171 -4.49 9.01 0.63
C LEU A 171 -5.80 9.16 -0.14
N ALA A 172 -6.59 8.10 -0.18
CA ALA A 172 -7.90 8.04 -0.79
C ALA A 172 -9.00 8.22 0.26
N ASP A 173 -10.22 8.36 -0.18
CA ASP A 173 -11.40 8.31 0.69
C ASP A 173 -12.36 7.19 0.27
N GLY A 174 -13.38 6.94 1.10
CA GLY A 174 -14.35 5.90 0.86
C GLY A 174 -15.20 6.12 -0.40
N VAL A 175 -15.29 7.34 -0.94
CA VAL A 175 -16.01 7.60 -2.21
C VAL A 175 -15.18 7.01 -3.35
N VAL A 176 -13.93 7.41 -3.49
CA VAL A 176 -13.04 6.92 -4.57
C VAL A 176 -12.79 5.41 -4.42
N GLY A 177 -12.66 4.92 -3.17
CA GLY A 177 -12.49 3.49 -2.92
C GLY A 177 -13.67 2.62 -3.36
N GLN A 178 -14.89 3.13 -3.25
CA GLN A 178 -16.13 2.40 -3.59
C GLN A 178 -16.71 2.74 -4.95
N MET A 179 -16.36 3.86 -5.56
CA MET A 179 -16.85 4.22 -6.87
C MET A 179 -16.30 3.30 -7.96
N MET A 180 -17.09 3.08 -8.98
CA MET A 180 -16.79 2.15 -10.05
C MET A 180 -16.52 2.89 -11.35
N GLU A 181 -15.37 2.67 -11.95
CA GLU A 181 -14.95 3.28 -13.22
C GLU A 181 -14.29 2.26 -14.14
N LYS A 182 -14.15 2.64 -15.42
CA LYS A 182 -13.31 1.92 -16.36
C LYS A 182 -11.85 2.21 -16.07
N VAL A 183 -11.08 1.16 -15.86
CA VAL A 183 -9.66 1.23 -15.52
C VAL A 183 -8.85 0.53 -16.60
N VAL A 184 -7.84 1.21 -17.11
CA VAL A 184 -6.81 0.62 -17.95
C VAL A 184 -5.74 0.04 -17.03
N LEU A 185 -5.63 -1.29 -17.00
CA LEU A 185 -4.65 -1.96 -16.17
C LEU A 185 -3.25 -1.89 -16.80
N PRO A 186 -2.21 -1.59 -16.02
CA PRO A 186 -0.85 -1.59 -16.53
C PRO A 186 -0.40 -3.01 -16.93
N PRO A 187 0.57 -3.13 -17.82
CA PRO A 187 1.18 -4.42 -18.12
C PRO A 187 1.85 -5.00 -16.88
N GLN A 188 1.86 -6.34 -16.77
CA GLN A 188 2.49 -7.03 -15.66
C GLN A 188 3.99 -6.73 -15.61
N ARG A 189 4.48 -6.12 -14.54
CA ARG A 189 5.90 -6.01 -14.24
C ARG A 189 6.40 -7.33 -13.65
N PRO A 190 7.54 -7.87 -14.11
CA PRO A 190 8.13 -9.04 -13.48
C PRO A 190 8.59 -8.67 -12.05
N ARG A 191 8.50 -9.60 -11.13
CA ARG A 191 9.10 -9.43 -9.80
C ARG A 191 10.61 -9.36 -9.92
N ARG A 192 11.24 -8.53 -9.09
CA ARG A 192 12.70 -8.43 -9.04
C ARG A 192 13.30 -9.71 -8.50
N THR A 193 14.35 -10.19 -9.14
CA THR A 193 15.16 -11.31 -8.64
C THR A 193 15.98 -10.87 -7.42
N ASP A 194 16.45 -11.84 -6.63
CA ASP A 194 17.31 -11.54 -5.47
C ASP A 194 18.58 -10.80 -5.86
N GLU A 195 19.13 -11.11 -7.03
CA GLU A 195 20.30 -10.42 -7.57
C GLU A 195 19.99 -8.94 -7.90
N GLN A 196 18.85 -8.68 -8.55
CA GLN A 196 18.40 -7.31 -8.82
C GLN A 196 18.14 -6.54 -7.51
N ILE A 197 17.57 -7.19 -6.50
CA ILE A 197 17.38 -6.59 -5.19
C ILE A 197 18.73 -6.25 -4.54
N ARG A 198 19.71 -7.15 -4.56
CA ARG A 198 21.06 -6.88 -4.03
C ARG A 198 21.73 -5.69 -4.70
N GLN A 199 21.54 -5.55 -6.01
CA GLN A 199 22.11 -4.44 -6.78
C GLN A 199 21.40 -3.11 -6.51
N GLN A 200 20.07 -3.13 -6.45
CA GLN A 200 19.24 -1.93 -6.28
C GLN A 200 19.09 -1.49 -4.83
N CYS A 201 19.18 -2.43 -3.91
CA CYS A 201 18.97 -2.22 -2.47
C CYS A 201 20.18 -2.73 -1.67
N PRO A 202 21.38 -2.12 -1.80
CA PRO A 202 22.58 -2.57 -1.10
C PRO A 202 22.47 -2.47 0.43
N TRP A 203 21.50 -1.74 0.91
CA TRP A 203 21.13 -1.59 2.31
C TRP A 203 20.23 -2.74 2.83
N ALA A 204 19.68 -3.57 1.93
CA ALA A 204 18.74 -4.62 2.32
C ALA A 204 19.44 -5.73 3.11
N CYS A 205 18.85 -6.12 4.23
CA CYS A 205 19.27 -7.28 5.02
C CYS A 205 18.74 -8.55 4.34
N LEU A 206 19.54 -9.13 3.45
CA LEU A 206 19.24 -10.44 2.87
C LEU A 206 19.75 -11.50 3.85
N LEU A 207 18.83 -12.27 4.44
CA LEU A 207 19.20 -13.45 5.19
C LEU A 207 19.82 -14.46 4.21
N TYR A 208 21.09 -14.76 4.43
CA TYR A 208 21.78 -15.82 3.71
C TYR A 208 21.44 -17.14 4.38
N THR A 209 20.75 -17.98 3.66
CA THR A 209 20.69 -19.42 3.95
C THR A 209 21.54 -20.16 2.96
#